data_4da6060e002f42ac508a6acc4f15537a
#
_entry.id   4da6060e002f42ac508a6acc4f15537a
#
_cell.length_a   1.000
_cell.length_b   1.000
_cell.length_c   1.000
_cell.angle_alpha   90.00
_cell.angle_beta   90.00
_cell.angle_gamma   90.00
#
_symmetry.space_group_name_H-M   'P 1'
#
loop_
_entity.id
_entity.type
_entity.pdbx_description
1 polymer ?
#
loop_
_entity_poly.entity_id
_entity_poly.type
_entity_poly.pdbx_seq_one_letter_code
_entity_poly.pdbx_strand_id
1 'polypeptide(L)'
;MTKVAMILGHDLLEPNEDTRVYREALSLVKAGYEVTVFCWARRMEKYETNWEVERDGINVVRIFEELEGGFFSKVRGFWRAMKQLQLKVEEYGAAVIHAHDLETLETAVNAAKKNDAKVIFDSHEDWPMMESVQNWFIGKYYQRKQKKLLKSIDALLTVSDELALRLGGGTVLYNSEPVEVVERPVENHKFGMDGVIAGYIGGLRKPILEEILDAASKVNALSLLIVGGPPKGRGGYNQMIEELEEVAVEKGANAKFTGPLPYSMMNECYAACDILIVGHYVDERLRDFAMPKKLLDAMAYKVPVIVGPYEARRKIVERYECGIVSDDWVGTLTKLSNDKELRKKMGENGFKAFKMNYSWDLQEKKLLEVYENLLEDKPSEEM
;
A
#
# COMPACT_ATOMS: atom_id res chain seq x y z
N MET A 1 12.51 7.00 -27.08
CA MET A 1 11.67 7.07 -25.85
C MET A 1 12.56 7.40 -24.67
N THR A 2 12.07 8.21 -23.75
CA THR A 2 12.82 8.53 -22.52
C THR A 2 12.83 7.33 -21.61
N LYS A 3 14.02 6.90 -21.18
CA LYS A 3 14.20 5.74 -20.30
C LYS A 3 13.96 6.11 -18.85
N VAL A 4 13.16 5.31 -18.17
CA VAL A 4 12.85 5.41 -16.74
C VAL A 4 13.27 4.12 -16.03
N ALA A 5 14.08 4.23 -14.98
CA ALA A 5 14.40 3.13 -14.09
C ALA A 5 13.64 3.29 -12.78
N MET A 6 12.78 2.34 -12.44
CA MET A 6 12.14 2.26 -11.13
C MET A 6 12.91 1.25 -10.27
N ILE A 7 13.19 1.57 -9.00
CA ILE A 7 13.95 0.68 -8.11
C ILE A 7 13.06 0.25 -6.93
N LEU A 8 12.94 -1.06 -6.75
CA LEU A 8 12.08 -1.66 -5.73
C LEU A 8 12.85 -2.65 -4.85
N GLY A 9 12.73 -2.56 -3.53
CA GLY A 9 13.40 -3.40 -2.56
C GLY A 9 12.82 -4.81 -2.39
N HIS A 10 11.81 -5.15 -3.20
CA HIS A 10 11.19 -6.48 -3.29
C HIS A 10 10.78 -6.74 -4.75
N ASP A 11 10.27 -7.93 -5.05
CA ASP A 11 9.79 -8.24 -6.40
C ASP A 11 8.48 -7.50 -6.70
N LEU A 12 8.35 -6.99 -7.93
CA LEU A 12 7.16 -6.26 -8.38
C LEU A 12 5.93 -7.15 -8.48
N LEU A 13 6.10 -8.39 -8.94
CA LEU A 13 5.00 -9.28 -9.33
C LEU A 13 4.76 -10.41 -8.34
N GLU A 14 5.78 -10.80 -7.55
CA GLU A 14 5.75 -12.00 -6.73
C GLU A 14 6.14 -11.75 -5.25
N PRO A 15 5.55 -12.45 -4.29
CA PRO A 15 4.42 -13.38 -4.41
C PRO A 15 3.07 -12.66 -4.55
N ASN A 16 3.06 -11.36 -4.36
CA ASN A 16 1.91 -10.49 -4.55
C ASN A 16 2.38 -9.26 -5.32
N GLU A 17 1.67 -8.91 -6.35
CA GLU A 17 1.91 -7.71 -7.16
C GLU A 17 1.91 -6.45 -6.29
N ASP A 18 2.95 -5.61 -6.45
CA ASP A 18 2.92 -4.25 -5.90
C ASP A 18 2.07 -3.36 -6.81
N THR A 19 0.82 -3.27 -6.46
CA THR A 19 -0.19 -2.60 -7.29
C THR A 19 0.05 -1.11 -7.47
N ARG A 20 0.75 -0.44 -6.54
CA ARG A 20 1.12 0.96 -6.68
C ARG A 20 2.20 1.13 -7.73
N VAL A 21 3.33 0.49 -7.54
CA VAL A 21 4.47 0.58 -8.47
C VAL A 21 4.09 0.09 -9.86
N TYR A 22 3.27 -0.98 -9.92
CA TYR A 22 2.77 -1.50 -11.20
C TYR A 22 1.91 -0.47 -11.95
N ARG A 23 0.99 0.21 -11.26
CA ARG A 23 0.16 1.25 -11.88
C ARG A 23 0.96 2.46 -12.33
N GLU A 24 1.90 2.90 -11.52
CA GLU A 24 2.80 4.00 -11.88
C GLU A 24 3.61 3.65 -13.13
N ALA A 25 4.21 2.46 -13.17
CA ALA A 25 4.95 1.97 -14.33
C ALA A 25 4.06 1.88 -15.58
N LEU A 26 2.85 1.34 -15.45
CA LEU A 26 1.89 1.22 -16.54
C LEU A 26 1.43 2.58 -17.07
N SER A 27 1.21 3.54 -16.19
CA SER A 27 0.86 4.91 -16.57
C SER A 27 1.97 5.59 -17.37
N LEU A 28 3.22 5.39 -16.97
CA LEU A 28 4.38 5.91 -17.70
C LEU A 28 4.56 5.22 -19.05
N VAL A 29 4.37 3.90 -19.15
CA VAL A 29 4.38 3.18 -20.44
C VAL A 29 3.32 3.72 -21.38
N LYS A 30 2.08 3.91 -20.89
CA LYS A 30 0.99 4.50 -21.69
C LYS A 30 1.29 5.93 -22.15
N ALA A 31 2.05 6.70 -21.39
CA ALA A 31 2.51 8.04 -21.73
C ALA A 31 3.74 8.05 -22.67
N GLY A 32 4.25 6.89 -23.08
CA GLY A 32 5.32 6.75 -24.08
C GLY A 32 6.73 6.72 -23.48
N TYR A 33 6.89 6.47 -22.19
CA TYR A 33 8.19 6.20 -21.57
C TYR A 33 8.60 4.73 -21.77
N GLU A 34 9.92 4.50 -21.84
CA GLU A 34 10.50 3.16 -21.76
C GLU A 34 10.78 2.86 -20.28
N VAL A 35 9.97 1.99 -19.66
CA VAL A 35 10.03 1.73 -18.23
C VAL A 35 10.65 0.38 -17.93
N THR A 36 11.69 0.38 -17.10
CA THR A 36 12.25 -0.84 -16.51
C THR A 36 12.21 -0.77 -14.99
N VAL A 37 11.60 -1.77 -14.36
CA VAL A 37 11.56 -1.93 -12.91
C VAL A 37 12.67 -2.88 -12.49
N PHE A 38 13.65 -2.36 -11.76
CA PHE A 38 14.74 -3.13 -11.15
C PHE A 38 14.34 -3.53 -9.74
N CYS A 39 14.17 -4.80 -9.48
CA CYS A 39 13.63 -5.29 -8.22
C CYS A 39 14.47 -6.42 -7.61
N TRP A 40 14.31 -6.59 -6.28
CA TRP A 40 15.04 -7.58 -5.52
C TRP A 40 14.17 -8.81 -5.23
N ALA A 41 14.51 -9.94 -5.89
CA ALA A 41 13.95 -11.25 -5.58
C ALA A 41 14.70 -11.88 -4.40
N ARG A 42 14.03 -12.00 -3.25
CA ARG A 42 14.63 -12.49 -2.00
C ARG A 42 14.66 -14.01 -1.88
N ARG A 43 14.00 -14.76 -2.77
CA ARG A 43 13.88 -16.23 -2.75
C ARG A 43 14.00 -16.80 -4.14
N MET A 44 15.06 -17.55 -4.39
CA MET A 44 15.36 -18.16 -5.70
C MET A 44 14.38 -19.26 -6.11
N GLU A 45 13.88 -20.03 -5.15
CA GLU A 45 13.01 -21.20 -5.36
C GLU A 45 11.71 -20.91 -6.14
N LYS A 46 11.34 -19.63 -6.25
CA LYS A 46 10.12 -19.19 -6.92
C LYS A 46 10.29 -18.77 -8.39
N TYR A 47 11.53 -18.59 -8.88
CA TYR A 47 11.76 -17.84 -10.12
C TYR A 47 12.38 -18.66 -11.27
N GLU A 48 12.46 -19.96 -11.13
CA GLU A 48 13.04 -20.96 -12.04
C GLU A 48 14.06 -20.47 -13.09
N THR A 49 13.89 -19.40 -13.82
CA THR A 49 14.87 -18.82 -14.75
C THR A 49 14.52 -17.43 -15.26
N ASN A 50 13.38 -16.85 -14.90
CA ASN A 50 12.91 -15.58 -15.47
C ASN A 50 13.40 -14.35 -14.70
N TRP A 51 14.68 -14.01 -14.90
CA TRP A 51 15.30 -12.82 -14.33
C TRP A 51 14.80 -11.53 -14.97
N GLU A 52 14.40 -11.63 -16.23
CA GLU A 52 13.85 -10.53 -17.01
C GLU A 52 12.50 -10.98 -17.57
N VAL A 53 11.46 -10.20 -17.32
CA VAL A 53 10.10 -10.44 -17.77
C VAL A 53 9.54 -9.14 -18.30
N GLU A 54 8.85 -9.21 -19.44
CA GLU A 54 8.05 -8.09 -19.94
C GLU A 54 6.56 -8.37 -19.63
N ARG A 55 5.88 -7.41 -19.06
CA ARG A 55 4.45 -7.47 -18.81
C ARG A 55 3.82 -6.11 -19.06
N ASP A 56 2.84 -6.05 -19.94
CA ASP A 56 2.10 -4.84 -20.31
C ASP A 56 3.00 -3.66 -20.74
N GLY A 57 4.13 -3.97 -21.41
CA GLY A 57 5.13 -3.00 -21.84
C GLY A 57 6.12 -2.57 -20.75
N ILE A 58 6.00 -3.13 -19.54
CA ILE A 58 6.93 -2.88 -18.42
C ILE A 58 8.00 -3.97 -18.43
N ASN A 59 9.27 -3.59 -18.53
CA ASN A 59 10.38 -4.52 -18.34
C ASN A 59 10.64 -4.68 -16.84
N VAL A 60 10.70 -5.91 -16.34
CA VAL A 60 11.02 -6.24 -14.95
C VAL A 60 12.34 -6.98 -14.89
N VAL A 61 13.34 -6.36 -14.30
CA VAL A 61 14.70 -6.95 -14.14
C VAL A 61 14.91 -7.29 -12.68
N ARG A 62 15.06 -8.56 -12.39
CA ARG A 62 15.28 -9.09 -11.04
C ARG A 62 16.76 -9.24 -10.75
N ILE A 63 17.16 -8.86 -9.54
CA ILE A 63 18.41 -9.31 -8.94
C ILE A 63 18.10 -10.31 -7.83
N PHE A 64 19.02 -11.22 -7.60
CA PHE A 64 18.89 -12.21 -6.54
C PHE A 64 19.97 -12.01 -5.49
N GLU A 65 19.59 -11.94 -4.24
CA GLU A 65 20.47 -12.02 -3.08
C GLU A 65 19.67 -12.55 -1.89
N GLU A 66 20.07 -13.68 -1.38
CA GLU A 66 19.41 -14.31 -0.25
C GLU A 66 19.90 -13.76 1.09
N LEU A 67 18.96 -13.53 2.01
CA LEU A 67 19.26 -13.06 3.36
C LEU A 67 19.31 -14.23 4.33
N GLU A 68 20.34 -15.05 4.22
CA GLU A 68 20.57 -16.16 5.14
C GLU A 68 21.48 -15.81 6.31
N GLY A 69 21.36 -16.59 7.39
CA GLY A 69 22.25 -16.51 8.56
C GLY A 69 21.86 -15.43 9.57
N GLY A 70 22.84 -15.04 10.39
CA GLY A 70 22.65 -14.06 11.46
C GLY A 70 22.59 -12.61 10.97
N PHE A 71 22.38 -11.69 11.90
CA PHE A 71 22.20 -10.26 11.65
C PHE A 71 23.25 -9.65 10.69
N PHE A 72 24.54 -9.90 10.93
CA PHE A 72 25.62 -9.35 10.08
C PHE A 72 25.59 -9.91 8.65
N SER A 73 25.22 -11.19 8.47
CA SER A 73 25.08 -11.80 7.16
C SER A 73 23.94 -11.15 6.38
N LYS A 74 22.79 -10.92 7.03
CA LYS A 74 21.62 -10.24 6.44
C LYS A 74 21.94 -8.80 6.03
N VAL A 75 22.65 -8.06 6.87
CA VAL A 75 23.10 -6.68 6.55
C VAL A 75 24.03 -6.70 5.32
N ARG A 76 24.97 -7.63 5.27
CA ARG A 76 25.90 -7.76 4.13
C ARG A 76 25.15 -8.16 2.84
N GLY A 77 24.20 -9.09 2.93
CA GLY A 77 23.35 -9.49 1.81
C GLY A 77 22.52 -8.31 1.27
N PHE A 78 21.90 -7.52 2.15
CA PHE A 78 21.20 -6.30 1.78
C PHE A 78 22.12 -5.33 0.99
N TRP A 79 23.32 -5.06 1.49
CA TRP A 79 24.26 -4.18 0.79
C TRP A 79 24.70 -4.72 -0.57
N ARG A 80 24.88 -6.05 -0.70
CA ARG A 80 25.16 -6.68 -2.00
C ARG A 80 24.00 -6.52 -2.97
N ALA A 81 22.77 -6.74 -2.51
CA ALA A 81 21.56 -6.55 -3.31
C ALA A 81 21.46 -5.10 -3.82
N MET A 82 21.58 -4.13 -2.93
CA MET A 82 21.52 -2.71 -3.30
C MET A 82 22.64 -2.33 -4.28
N LYS A 83 23.83 -2.91 -4.12
CA LYS A 83 24.95 -2.66 -5.05
C LYS A 83 24.72 -3.29 -6.43
N GLN A 84 24.13 -4.47 -6.50
CA GLN A 84 23.76 -5.10 -7.79
C GLN A 84 22.68 -4.27 -8.51
N LEU A 85 21.64 -3.81 -7.78
CA LEU A 85 20.62 -2.91 -8.33
C LEU A 85 21.26 -1.63 -8.87
N GLN A 86 22.16 -1.01 -8.09
CA GLN A 86 22.87 0.20 -8.53
C GLN A 86 23.59 -0.01 -9.87
N LEU A 87 24.37 -1.09 -9.99
CA LEU A 87 25.14 -1.39 -11.21
C LEU A 87 24.23 -1.62 -12.43
N LYS A 88 23.13 -2.34 -12.25
CA LYS A 88 22.15 -2.57 -13.31
C LYS A 88 21.47 -1.27 -13.80
N VAL A 89 21.08 -0.40 -12.86
CA VAL A 89 20.49 0.92 -13.17
C VAL A 89 21.50 1.84 -13.84
N GLU A 90 22.76 1.84 -13.40
CA GLU A 90 23.86 2.58 -14.04
C GLU A 90 24.08 2.13 -15.49
N GLU A 91 24.05 0.82 -15.75
CA GLU A 91 24.21 0.22 -17.08
C GLU A 91 23.02 0.55 -18.00
N TYR A 92 21.81 0.60 -17.45
CA TYR A 92 20.60 0.90 -18.23
C TYR A 92 20.58 2.34 -18.78
N GLY A 93 21.16 3.30 -18.06
CA GLY A 93 21.30 4.68 -18.52
C GLY A 93 19.98 5.43 -18.61
N ALA A 94 19.17 5.37 -17.55
CA ALA A 94 17.90 6.07 -17.47
C ALA A 94 18.08 7.60 -17.36
N ALA A 95 17.13 8.36 -17.92
CA ALA A 95 17.04 9.80 -17.73
C ALA A 95 16.40 10.16 -16.37
N VAL A 96 15.50 9.30 -15.88
CA VAL A 96 14.85 9.43 -14.58
C VAL A 96 15.01 8.13 -13.81
N ILE A 97 15.41 8.22 -12.54
CA ILE A 97 15.50 7.09 -11.61
C ILE A 97 14.49 7.32 -10.50
N HIS A 98 13.49 6.45 -10.40
CA HIS A 98 12.40 6.53 -9.44
C HIS A 98 12.63 5.48 -8.33
N ALA A 99 12.96 5.96 -7.15
CA ALA A 99 13.21 5.13 -5.96
C ALA A 99 11.94 4.95 -5.15
N HIS A 100 11.51 3.72 -4.95
CA HIS A 100 10.40 3.37 -4.06
C HIS A 100 10.95 3.00 -2.68
N ASP A 101 10.49 3.73 -1.68
CA ASP A 101 10.91 3.65 -0.29
C ASP A 101 12.39 4.00 0.01
N LEU A 102 12.66 4.28 1.28
CA LEU A 102 13.97 4.75 1.74
C LEU A 102 15.09 3.73 1.51
N GLU A 103 14.77 2.44 1.45
CA GLU A 103 15.77 1.38 1.26
C GLU A 103 16.45 1.46 -0.11
N THR A 104 15.75 1.96 -1.14
CA THR A 104 16.26 2.08 -2.52
C THR A 104 16.82 3.46 -2.84
N LEU A 105 16.50 4.48 -2.06
CA LEU A 105 16.82 5.88 -2.36
C LEU A 105 18.33 6.14 -2.49
N GLU A 106 19.17 5.55 -1.62
CA GLU A 106 20.63 5.73 -1.72
C GLU A 106 21.19 5.12 -3.00
N THR A 107 20.64 3.97 -3.42
CA THR A 107 20.94 3.30 -4.68
C THR A 107 20.62 4.20 -5.87
N ALA A 108 19.43 4.81 -5.88
CA ALA A 108 19.00 5.73 -6.93
C ALA A 108 19.89 6.98 -7.01
N VAL A 109 20.15 7.64 -5.89
CA VAL A 109 21.01 8.83 -5.81
C VAL A 109 22.43 8.54 -6.31
N ASN A 110 22.98 7.35 -5.98
CA ASN A 110 24.32 6.98 -6.43
C ASN A 110 24.36 6.66 -7.93
N ALA A 111 23.36 5.96 -8.46
CA ALA A 111 23.27 5.66 -9.89
C ALA A 111 23.05 6.94 -10.72
N ALA A 112 22.21 7.84 -10.23
CA ALA A 112 21.93 9.13 -10.90
C ALA A 112 23.16 9.99 -11.10
N LYS A 113 24.08 10.04 -10.13
CA LYS A 113 25.35 10.79 -10.23
C LYS A 113 26.22 10.33 -11.40
N LYS A 114 26.14 9.06 -11.79
CA LYS A 114 26.93 8.52 -12.90
C LYS A 114 26.29 8.82 -14.26
N ASN A 115 24.96 8.85 -14.30
CA ASN A 115 24.20 8.97 -15.54
C ASN A 115 23.65 10.38 -15.78
N ASP A 116 23.91 11.33 -14.89
CA ASP A 116 23.31 12.68 -14.89
C ASP A 116 21.77 12.59 -14.97
N ALA A 117 21.20 11.65 -14.21
CA ALA A 117 19.78 11.37 -14.21
C ALA A 117 19.06 12.16 -13.11
N LYS A 118 17.78 12.45 -13.34
CA LYS A 118 16.88 13.01 -12.31
C LYS A 118 16.47 11.91 -11.32
N VAL A 119 16.28 12.27 -10.06
CA VAL A 119 15.88 11.34 -8.99
C VAL A 119 14.51 11.71 -8.45
N ILE A 120 13.55 10.79 -8.56
CA ILE A 120 12.28 10.82 -7.86
C ILE A 120 12.38 9.91 -6.64
N PHE A 121 11.94 10.39 -5.49
CA PHE A 121 11.75 9.57 -4.30
C PHE A 121 10.26 9.43 -4.02
N ASP A 122 9.74 8.20 -4.06
CA ASP A 122 8.38 7.88 -3.66
C ASP A 122 8.38 7.18 -2.28
N SER A 123 7.91 7.90 -1.28
CA SER A 123 7.82 7.43 0.09
C SER A 123 6.44 6.84 0.36
N HIS A 124 6.37 5.51 0.45
CA HIS A 124 5.11 4.81 0.73
C HIS A 124 4.76 4.82 2.22
N GLU A 125 5.78 4.94 3.07
CA GLU A 125 5.64 4.91 4.53
C GLU A 125 6.66 5.84 5.20
N ASP A 126 6.42 6.21 6.46
CA ASP A 126 7.43 6.84 7.30
C ASP A 126 8.42 5.79 7.81
N TRP A 127 9.32 5.37 6.93
CA TRP A 127 10.32 4.33 7.23
C TRP A 127 11.10 4.57 8.53
N PRO A 128 11.67 5.75 8.79
CA PRO A 128 12.34 6.02 10.06
C PRO A 128 11.45 5.85 11.29
N MET A 129 10.16 6.18 11.18
CA MET A 129 9.20 6.00 12.26
C MET A 129 8.90 4.51 12.46
N MET A 130 8.67 3.77 11.40
CA MET A 130 8.43 2.32 11.47
C MET A 130 9.61 1.59 12.13
N GLU A 131 10.83 1.92 11.74
CA GLU A 131 12.05 1.36 12.36
C GLU A 131 12.21 1.78 13.83
N SER A 132 11.81 3.02 14.20
CA SER A 132 11.89 3.53 15.56
C SER A 132 10.98 2.79 16.54
N VAL A 133 9.89 2.20 16.05
CA VAL A 133 9.00 1.34 16.84
C VAL A 133 9.71 0.08 17.29
N GLN A 134 10.59 -0.47 16.45
CA GLN A 134 11.38 -1.66 16.76
C GLN A 134 12.65 -1.32 17.54
N ASN A 135 13.36 -0.26 17.11
CA ASN A 135 14.61 0.20 17.73
C ASN A 135 14.82 1.70 17.50
N TRP A 136 14.78 2.48 18.56
CA TRP A 136 14.93 3.93 18.52
C TRP A 136 16.25 4.40 17.86
N PHE A 137 17.37 3.71 18.10
CA PHE A 137 18.67 4.07 17.50
C PHE A 137 18.67 3.86 15.99
N ILE A 138 18.06 2.77 15.53
CA ILE A 138 17.91 2.46 14.11
C ILE A 138 17.01 3.52 13.45
N GLY A 139 15.87 3.86 14.06
CA GLY A 139 15.00 4.93 13.57
C GLY A 139 15.71 6.27 13.44
N LYS A 140 16.53 6.66 14.44
CA LYS A 140 17.37 7.88 14.39
C LYS A 140 18.42 7.85 13.29
N TYR A 141 19.03 6.70 13.05
CA TYR A 141 19.97 6.52 11.93
C TYR A 141 19.26 6.76 10.59
N TYR A 142 18.11 6.10 10.36
CA TYR A 142 17.35 6.28 9.11
C TYR A 142 16.81 7.68 8.96
N GLN A 143 16.38 8.35 10.02
CA GLN A 143 15.94 9.75 9.98
C GLN A 143 17.04 10.69 9.48
N ARG A 144 18.29 10.51 9.98
CA ARG A 144 19.43 11.30 9.52
C ARG A 144 19.80 10.98 8.08
N LYS A 145 19.78 9.70 7.73
CA LYS A 145 20.03 9.22 6.36
C LYS A 145 19.01 9.81 5.37
N GLN A 146 17.72 9.71 5.67
CA GLN A 146 16.65 10.27 4.86
C GLN A 146 16.81 11.77 4.68
N LYS A 147 17.01 12.53 5.76
CA LYS A 147 17.23 13.98 5.70
C LYS A 147 18.42 14.37 4.83
N LYS A 148 19.48 13.54 4.80
CA LYS A 148 20.63 13.77 3.91
C LYS A 148 20.28 13.50 2.46
N LEU A 149 19.62 12.38 2.18
CA LEU A 149 19.29 11.95 0.81
C LEU A 149 18.23 12.84 0.16
N LEU A 150 17.27 13.36 0.92
CA LEU A 150 16.27 14.32 0.45
C LEU A 150 16.87 15.61 -0.16
N LYS A 151 18.14 15.90 0.12
CA LYS A 151 18.85 17.04 -0.53
C LYS A 151 19.36 16.72 -1.93
N SER A 152 19.25 15.48 -2.37
CA SER A 152 19.82 14.96 -3.63
C SER A 152 18.74 14.36 -4.52
N ILE A 153 17.47 14.67 -4.26
CA ILE A 153 16.34 14.31 -5.12
C ILE A 153 15.84 15.52 -5.89
N ASP A 154 15.25 15.30 -7.04
CA ASP A 154 14.63 16.33 -7.86
C ASP A 154 13.11 16.42 -7.60
N ALA A 155 12.45 15.32 -7.24
CA ALA A 155 11.05 15.31 -6.84
C ALA A 155 10.77 14.33 -5.70
N LEU A 156 9.74 14.65 -4.90
CA LEU A 156 9.24 13.84 -3.80
C LEU A 156 7.78 13.49 -4.06
N LEU A 157 7.47 12.20 -4.02
CA LEU A 157 6.11 11.65 -4.01
C LEU A 157 5.82 11.04 -2.64
N THR A 158 4.57 11.10 -2.21
CA THR A 158 4.14 10.55 -0.92
C THR A 158 2.71 9.99 -1.03
N VAL A 159 2.31 9.19 -0.04
CA VAL A 159 0.98 8.55 -0.02
C VAL A 159 -0.09 9.34 0.75
N SER A 160 0.29 10.41 1.44
CA SER A 160 -0.64 11.23 2.24
C SER A 160 -0.11 12.65 2.45
N ASP A 161 -1.04 13.58 2.72
CA ASP A 161 -0.70 14.98 3.05
C ASP A 161 0.13 15.07 4.34
N GLU A 162 -0.15 14.21 5.32
CA GLU A 162 0.57 14.15 6.59
C GLU A 162 2.03 13.72 6.37
N LEU A 163 2.26 12.75 5.51
CA LEU A 163 3.62 12.31 5.18
C LEU A 163 4.36 13.37 4.36
N ALA A 164 3.69 14.00 3.40
CA ALA A 164 4.25 15.11 2.63
C ALA A 164 4.70 16.25 3.56
N LEU A 165 3.84 16.70 4.47
CA LEU A 165 4.16 17.73 5.46
C LEU A 165 5.38 17.35 6.30
N ARG A 166 5.46 16.12 6.75
CA ARG A 166 6.57 15.60 7.56
C ARG A 166 7.91 15.56 6.82
N LEU A 167 7.87 15.27 5.52
CA LEU A 167 9.06 15.21 4.67
C LEU A 167 9.49 16.57 4.10
N GLY A 168 8.69 17.61 4.33
CA GLY A 168 8.99 18.99 3.93
C GLY A 168 8.38 19.39 2.59
N GLY A 169 7.38 18.66 2.10
CA GLY A 169 6.64 18.91 0.86
C GLY A 169 6.43 17.64 0.04
N GLY A 170 6.23 17.81 -1.26
CA GLY A 170 6.07 16.72 -2.23
C GLY A 170 4.67 16.61 -2.83
N THR A 171 4.56 15.88 -3.92
CA THR A 171 3.29 15.58 -4.58
C THR A 171 2.65 14.37 -3.92
N VAL A 172 1.39 14.50 -3.49
CA VAL A 172 0.65 13.39 -2.90
C VAL A 172 -0.01 12.57 -4.00
N LEU A 173 0.39 11.29 -4.09
CA LEU A 173 -0.22 10.26 -4.92
C LEU A 173 -0.87 9.20 -4.03
N TYR A 174 -2.19 9.18 -4.01
CA TYR A 174 -2.92 8.18 -3.25
C TYR A 174 -2.87 6.79 -3.92
N ASN A 175 -2.61 5.76 -3.12
CA ASN A 175 -2.66 4.37 -3.60
C ASN A 175 -4.11 3.90 -3.74
N SER A 176 -4.68 4.05 -4.92
CA SER A 176 -6.10 3.84 -5.21
C SER A 176 -6.34 3.13 -6.53
N GLU A 177 -7.57 2.69 -6.76
CA GLU A 177 -7.98 2.01 -7.99
C GLU A 177 -8.41 2.99 -9.08
N PRO A 178 -8.28 2.63 -10.38
CA PRO A 178 -8.96 3.31 -11.48
C PRO A 178 -10.48 3.15 -11.36
N VAL A 179 -11.23 4.17 -11.80
CA VAL A 179 -12.71 4.13 -11.77
C VAL A 179 -13.23 2.96 -12.61
N GLU A 180 -12.66 2.71 -13.78
CA GLU A 180 -13.08 1.61 -14.67
C GLU A 180 -12.96 0.22 -14.03
N VAL A 181 -11.97 0.02 -13.16
CA VAL A 181 -11.76 -1.26 -12.45
C VAL A 181 -12.85 -1.47 -11.41
N VAL A 182 -13.21 -0.40 -10.70
CA VAL A 182 -14.20 -0.45 -9.62
C VAL A 182 -15.62 -0.58 -10.15
N GLU A 183 -15.94 0.03 -11.30
CA GLU A 183 -17.26 -0.03 -11.92
C GLU A 183 -17.50 -1.33 -12.72
N ARG A 184 -16.50 -2.23 -12.81
CA ARG A 184 -16.71 -3.56 -13.43
C ARG A 184 -17.75 -4.34 -12.64
N PRO A 185 -18.70 -5.00 -13.31
CA PRO A 185 -19.64 -5.90 -12.65
C PRO A 185 -18.88 -7.01 -11.90
N VAL A 186 -19.22 -7.19 -10.64
CA VAL A 186 -18.67 -8.25 -9.81
C VAL A 186 -19.77 -9.20 -9.42
N GLU A 187 -19.55 -10.50 -9.57
CA GLU A 187 -20.46 -11.49 -9.02
C GLU A 187 -20.42 -11.42 -7.49
N ASN A 188 -21.58 -11.09 -6.91
CA ASN A 188 -21.68 -10.97 -5.45
C ASN A 188 -21.83 -12.36 -4.81
N HIS A 189 -20.74 -13.03 -4.57
CA HIS A 189 -20.72 -14.37 -3.97
C HIS A 189 -21.04 -14.38 -2.47
N LYS A 190 -21.08 -13.23 -1.79
CA LYS A 190 -21.25 -13.11 -0.33
C LYS A 190 -20.48 -14.15 0.49
N PHE A 191 -19.53 -14.83 -0.11
CA PHE A 191 -18.73 -15.92 0.49
C PHE A 191 -19.58 -17.00 1.21
N GLY A 192 -20.84 -17.22 0.79
CA GLY A 192 -21.78 -18.13 1.44
C GLY A 192 -22.25 -17.64 2.82
N MET A 193 -22.21 -16.33 3.08
CA MET A 193 -22.63 -15.69 4.33
C MET A 193 -23.96 -14.99 4.15
N ASP A 194 -24.76 -14.96 5.21
CA ASP A 194 -26.07 -14.32 5.26
C ASP A 194 -26.05 -13.04 6.11
N GLY A 195 -27.10 -12.24 5.98
CA GLY A 195 -27.29 -11.02 6.77
C GLY A 195 -26.42 -9.85 6.30
N VAL A 196 -26.09 -8.99 7.24
CA VAL A 196 -25.17 -7.86 7.03
C VAL A 196 -23.74 -8.33 7.21
N ILE A 197 -22.90 -8.05 6.23
CA ILE A 197 -21.48 -8.48 6.25
C ILE A 197 -20.60 -7.29 6.58
N ALA A 198 -19.89 -7.35 7.71
CA ALA A 198 -18.81 -6.45 8.02
C ALA A 198 -17.46 -7.08 7.63
N GLY A 199 -16.71 -6.41 6.75
CA GLY A 199 -15.41 -6.88 6.27
C GLY A 199 -14.25 -6.33 7.07
N TYR A 200 -13.23 -7.16 7.31
CA TYR A 200 -11.89 -6.75 7.72
C TYR A 200 -10.90 -7.30 6.69
N ILE A 201 -10.32 -6.43 5.86
CA ILE A 201 -9.51 -6.83 4.71
C ILE A 201 -8.06 -6.35 4.90
N GLY A 202 -7.08 -7.25 4.74
CA GLY A 202 -5.64 -6.96 4.76
C GLY A 202 -4.87 -7.59 5.90
N GLY A 203 -3.78 -6.98 6.36
CA GLY A 203 -2.93 -7.55 7.42
C GLY A 203 -3.69 -7.74 8.73
N LEU A 204 -3.72 -8.98 9.22
CA LEU A 204 -4.45 -9.34 10.45
C LEU A 204 -3.69 -8.85 11.69
N ARG A 205 -4.41 -8.26 12.63
CA ARG A 205 -3.89 -7.77 13.90
C ARG A 205 -4.71 -8.36 15.04
N LYS A 206 -4.17 -9.38 15.69
CA LYS A 206 -4.87 -10.20 16.68
C LYS A 206 -5.61 -9.39 17.74
N PRO A 207 -5.00 -8.42 18.46
CA PRO A 207 -5.71 -7.68 19.52
C PRO A 207 -6.98 -6.97 19.04
N ILE A 208 -6.91 -6.34 17.85
CA ILE A 208 -8.05 -5.62 17.28
C ILE A 208 -9.13 -6.58 16.78
N LEU A 209 -8.73 -7.71 16.20
CA LEU A 209 -9.68 -8.71 15.71
C LEU A 209 -10.41 -9.40 16.86
N GLU A 210 -9.74 -9.64 17.99
CA GLU A 210 -10.40 -10.16 19.21
C GLU A 210 -11.50 -9.21 19.72
N GLU A 211 -11.22 -7.89 19.73
CA GLU A 211 -12.22 -6.87 20.09
C GLU A 211 -13.39 -6.83 19.09
N ILE A 212 -13.10 -6.91 17.79
CA ILE A 212 -14.12 -6.92 16.73
C ILE A 212 -14.99 -8.19 16.79
N LEU A 213 -14.38 -9.35 17.02
CA LEU A 213 -15.10 -10.61 17.19
C LEU A 213 -16.05 -10.57 18.41
N ASP A 214 -15.55 -10.08 19.55
CA ASP A 214 -16.38 -9.90 20.75
C ASP A 214 -17.51 -8.89 20.51
N ALA A 215 -17.27 -7.80 19.80
CA ALA A 215 -18.31 -6.85 19.45
C ALA A 215 -19.35 -7.42 18.48
N ALA A 216 -18.92 -8.13 17.44
CA ALA A 216 -19.78 -8.71 16.44
C ALA A 216 -20.70 -9.78 17.03
N SER A 217 -20.23 -10.57 18.01
CA SER A 217 -21.05 -11.58 18.70
C SER A 217 -22.27 -11.00 19.42
N LYS A 218 -22.24 -9.69 19.74
CA LYS A 218 -23.30 -8.96 20.43
C LYS A 218 -24.30 -8.27 19.47
N VAL A 219 -24.06 -8.38 18.15
CA VAL A 219 -24.90 -7.74 17.12
C VAL A 219 -25.65 -8.81 16.33
N ASN A 220 -26.99 -8.74 16.38
CA ASN A 220 -27.83 -9.72 15.70
C ASN A 220 -27.69 -9.66 14.18
N ALA A 221 -27.72 -10.81 13.52
CA ALA A 221 -27.68 -10.94 12.05
C ALA A 221 -26.46 -10.25 11.39
N LEU A 222 -25.36 -10.10 12.12
CA LEU A 222 -24.08 -9.63 11.62
C LEU A 222 -23.14 -10.80 11.37
N SER A 223 -22.51 -10.79 10.21
CA SER A 223 -21.46 -11.73 9.83
C SER A 223 -20.14 -10.97 9.62
N LEU A 224 -19.01 -11.56 9.99
CA LEU A 224 -17.68 -11.00 9.75
C LEU A 224 -16.96 -11.73 8.63
N LEU A 225 -16.55 -11.02 7.58
CA LEU A 225 -15.66 -11.51 6.54
C LEU A 225 -14.24 -11.02 6.82
N ILE A 226 -13.33 -11.93 7.18
CA ILE A 226 -11.94 -11.62 7.52
C ILE A 226 -11.02 -12.15 6.43
N VAL A 227 -10.48 -11.23 5.64
CA VAL A 227 -9.63 -11.52 4.46
C VAL A 227 -8.21 -11.07 4.72
N GLY A 228 -7.25 -11.98 4.57
CA GLY A 228 -5.84 -11.66 4.70
C GLY A 228 -5.09 -12.56 5.66
N GLY A 229 -3.90 -12.14 6.05
CA GLY A 229 -3.01 -12.93 6.90
C GLY A 229 -2.16 -12.07 7.82
N PRO A 230 -1.39 -12.69 8.73
CA PRO A 230 -0.47 -11.98 9.59
C PRO A 230 0.57 -11.20 8.79
N PRO A 231 1.17 -10.14 9.35
CA PRO A 231 2.23 -9.40 8.70
C PRO A 231 3.39 -10.29 8.25
N LYS A 232 3.96 -10.01 7.07
CA LYS A 232 5.10 -10.77 6.51
C LYS A 232 6.23 -10.90 7.54
N GLY A 233 6.83 -12.10 7.64
CA GLY A 233 8.00 -12.36 8.48
C GLY A 233 7.70 -12.82 9.92
N ARG A 234 6.46 -12.82 10.37
CA ARG A 234 6.06 -13.47 11.62
C ARG A 234 5.60 -14.90 11.31
N GLY A 235 6.39 -15.90 11.70
CA GLY A 235 5.99 -17.31 11.61
C GLY A 235 4.68 -17.55 12.35
N GLY A 236 3.98 -18.66 12.01
CA GLY A 236 2.73 -19.02 12.70
C GLY A 236 1.46 -18.48 12.01
N TYR A 237 1.48 -18.37 10.67
CA TYR A 237 0.29 -17.97 9.90
C TYR A 237 -0.96 -18.79 10.27
N ASN A 238 -0.86 -20.12 10.19
CA ASN A 238 -1.98 -21.00 10.52
C ASN A 238 -2.37 -20.86 11.98
N GLN A 239 -1.40 -20.81 12.89
CA GLN A 239 -1.64 -20.68 14.33
C GLN A 239 -2.45 -19.42 14.68
N MET A 240 -2.13 -18.24 14.09
CA MET A 240 -2.88 -17.01 14.39
C MET A 240 -4.33 -17.09 13.90
N ILE A 241 -4.57 -17.72 12.75
CA ILE A 241 -5.95 -17.89 12.23
C ILE A 241 -6.70 -18.89 13.10
N GLU A 242 -6.10 -20.03 13.41
CA GLU A 242 -6.69 -21.04 14.30
C GLU A 242 -7.07 -20.42 15.66
N GLU A 243 -6.17 -19.66 16.28
CA GLU A 243 -6.46 -18.95 17.53
C GLU A 243 -7.62 -17.94 17.40
N LEU A 244 -7.73 -17.22 16.27
CA LEU A 244 -8.84 -16.27 16.03
C LEU A 244 -10.16 -16.98 15.72
N GLU A 245 -10.11 -18.13 15.04
CA GLU A 245 -11.29 -18.99 14.81
C GLU A 245 -11.81 -19.57 16.14
N GLU A 246 -10.90 -20.00 17.03
CA GLU A 246 -11.26 -20.43 18.38
C GLU A 246 -11.95 -19.30 19.17
N VAL A 247 -11.41 -18.08 19.13
CA VAL A 247 -12.02 -16.90 19.75
C VAL A 247 -13.40 -16.61 19.15
N ALA A 248 -13.57 -16.72 17.84
CA ALA A 248 -14.86 -16.51 17.19
C ALA A 248 -15.90 -17.52 17.68
N VAL A 249 -15.53 -18.79 17.80
CA VAL A 249 -16.41 -19.86 18.32
C VAL A 249 -16.73 -19.62 19.79
N GLU A 250 -15.72 -19.33 20.64
CA GLU A 250 -15.91 -19.03 22.06
C GLU A 250 -16.88 -17.89 22.31
N LYS A 251 -16.75 -16.81 21.51
CA LYS A 251 -17.61 -15.62 21.61
C LYS A 251 -18.98 -15.79 20.94
N GLY A 252 -19.16 -16.82 20.12
CA GLY A 252 -20.36 -17.01 19.30
C GLY A 252 -20.46 -16.00 18.14
N ALA A 253 -19.35 -15.49 17.65
CA ALA A 253 -19.31 -14.58 16.49
C ALA A 253 -19.43 -15.38 15.19
N ASN A 254 -20.34 -14.95 14.30
CA ASN A 254 -20.43 -15.51 12.96
C ASN A 254 -19.33 -14.92 12.08
N ALA A 255 -18.19 -15.57 12.00
CA ALA A 255 -17.01 -15.09 11.30
C ALA A 255 -16.49 -16.11 10.29
N LYS A 256 -16.07 -15.63 9.10
CA LYS A 256 -15.41 -16.43 8.08
C LYS A 256 -14.02 -15.88 7.80
N PHE A 257 -13.03 -16.73 7.94
CA PHE A 257 -11.62 -16.44 7.62
C PHE A 257 -11.29 -17.05 6.28
N THR A 258 -10.80 -16.24 5.32
CA THR A 258 -10.42 -16.72 3.99
C THR A 258 -8.94 -17.03 3.85
N GLY A 259 -8.12 -16.52 4.77
CA GLY A 259 -6.69 -16.41 4.52
C GLY A 259 -6.36 -15.34 3.48
N PRO A 260 -5.10 -15.27 3.01
CA PRO A 260 -4.71 -14.38 1.91
C PRO A 260 -5.35 -14.85 0.61
N LEU A 261 -5.99 -13.91 -0.08
CA LEU A 261 -6.55 -14.12 -1.40
C LEU A 261 -5.69 -13.38 -2.45
N PRO A 262 -5.67 -13.86 -3.70
CA PRO A 262 -5.08 -13.13 -4.81
C PRO A 262 -5.67 -11.73 -4.94
N TYR A 263 -4.83 -10.77 -5.37
CA TYR A 263 -5.30 -9.38 -5.52
C TYR A 263 -6.49 -9.25 -6.49
N SER A 264 -6.54 -10.09 -7.52
CA SER A 264 -7.65 -10.16 -8.47
C SER A 264 -9.02 -10.42 -7.84
N MET A 265 -9.07 -11.00 -6.63
CA MET A 265 -10.31 -11.26 -5.88
C MET A 265 -10.71 -10.13 -4.93
N MET A 266 -9.94 -9.05 -4.84
CA MET A 266 -10.25 -7.97 -3.89
C MET A 266 -11.56 -7.26 -4.23
N ASN A 267 -11.89 -7.14 -5.51
CA ASN A 267 -13.15 -6.55 -5.96
C ASN A 267 -14.36 -7.31 -5.38
N GLU A 268 -14.32 -8.65 -5.44
CA GLU A 268 -15.36 -9.51 -4.86
C GLU A 268 -15.41 -9.40 -3.34
N CYS A 269 -14.25 -9.29 -2.69
CA CYS A 269 -14.19 -9.13 -1.24
C CYS A 269 -14.85 -7.82 -0.78
N TYR A 270 -14.55 -6.71 -1.44
CA TYR A 270 -15.19 -5.42 -1.12
C TYR A 270 -16.67 -5.41 -1.47
N ALA A 271 -17.05 -5.94 -2.64
CA ALA A 271 -18.44 -6.01 -3.08
C ALA A 271 -19.32 -6.89 -2.18
N ALA A 272 -18.74 -7.87 -1.49
CA ALA A 272 -19.45 -8.70 -0.52
C ALA A 272 -19.76 -7.98 0.80
N CYS A 273 -19.06 -6.88 1.10
CA CYS A 273 -19.19 -6.18 2.37
C CYS A 273 -20.28 -5.12 2.36
N ASP A 274 -21.11 -5.09 3.40
CA ASP A 274 -22.05 -4.01 3.69
C ASP A 274 -21.42 -2.88 4.53
N ILE A 275 -20.36 -3.20 5.27
CA ILE A 275 -19.61 -2.32 6.15
C ILE A 275 -18.14 -2.73 6.06
N LEU A 276 -17.19 -1.80 6.04
CA LEU A 276 -15.77 -2.14 6.18
C LEU A 276 -15.20 -1.61 7.49
N ILE A 277 -14.53 -2.47 8.23
CA ILE A 277 -13.78 -2.12 9.43
C ILE A 277 -12.33 -1.84 9.03
N VAL A 278 -11.91 -0.61 9.14
CA VAL A 278 -10.53 -0.21 8.86
C VAL A 278 -9.73 -0.22 10.16
N GLY A 279 -9.07 -1.34 10.42
CA GLY A 279 -8.19 -1.50 11.57
C GLY A 279 -7.06 -0.45 11.61
N HIS A 280 -6.49 -0.23 12.77
CA HIS A 280 -5.40 0.71 12.99
C HIS A 280 -4.09 0.02 13.38
N TYR A 281 -2.98 0.74 13.36
CA TYR A 281 -1.74 0.25 13.94
C TYR A 281 -1.85 0.14 15.46
N VAL A 282 -1.22 -0.89 16.04
CA VAL A 282 -1.15 -1.05 17.49
C VAL A 282 -0.30 0.08 18.10
N ASP A 283 0.80 0.45 17.44
CA ASP A 283 1.66 1.55 17.89
C ASP A 283 1.05 2.92 17.56
N GLU A 284 0.85 3.73 18.57
CA GLU A 284 0.21 5.05 18.47
C GLU A 284 0.94 6.00 17.54
N ARG A 285 2.28 5.91 17.47
CA ARG A 285 3.10 6.77 16.60
C ARG A 285 2.83 6.58 15.12
N LEU A 286 2.32 5.41 14.70
CA LEU A 286 1.99 5.09 13.33
C LEU A 286 0.52 5.38 12.96
N ARG A 287 -0.34 5.58 13.97
CA ARG A 287 -1.79 5.70 13.78
C ARG A 287 -2.19 6.94 12.97
N ASP A 288 -1.55 8.07 13.26
CA ASP A 288 -1.94 9.36 12.71
C ASP A 288 -1.45 9.62 11.29
N PHE A 289 -0.36 8.95 10.87
CA PHE A 289 0.26 9.18 9.56
C PHE A 289 -0.13 8.16 8.48
N ALA A 290 -0.64 7.01 8.89
CA ALA A 290 -0.96 5.95 7.95
C ALA A 290 -2.29 6.22 7.23
N MET A 291 -2.22 6.46 5.91
CA MET A 291 -3.37 6.43 5.03
C MET A 291 -3.59 4.98 4.55
N PRO A 292 -4.53 4.22 5.14
CA PRO A 292 -4.73 2.85 4.69
C PRO A 292 -5.43 2.83 3.34
N LYS A 293 -4.83 2.16 2.36
CA LYS A 293 -5.44 1.88 1.05
C LYS A 293 -6.88 1.39 1.17
N LYS A 294 -7.14 0.52 2.15
CA LYS A 294 -8.49 -0.05 2.40
C LYS A 294 -9.59 0.98 2.69
N LEU A 295 -9.26 2.18 3.18
CA LEU A 295 -10.24 3.27 3.30
C LEU A 295 -10.66 3.77 1.91
N LEU A 296 -9.70 4.00 1.03
CA LEU A 296 -9.95 4.44 -0.34
C LEU A 296 -10.65 3.36 -1.16
N ASP A 297 -10.26 2.10 -0.96
CA ASP A 297 -10.93 0.96 -1.59
C ASP A 297 -12.40 0.87 -1.15
N ALA A 298 -12.70 0.97 0.15
CA ALA A 298 -14.09 0.96 0.63
C ALA A 298 -14.92 2.09 0.00
N MET A 299 -14.37 3.30 -0.07
CA MET A 299 -15.01 4.42 -0.75
C MET A 299 -15.25 4.11 -2.24
N ALA A 300 -14.29 3.49 -2.90
CA ALA A 300 -14.37 3.07 -4.30
C ALA A 300 -15.53 2.07 -4.53
N TYR A 301 -15.70 1.12 -3.63
CA TYR A 301 -16.75 0.08 -3.73
C TYR A 301 -18.08 0.46 -3.05
N LYS A 302 -18.28 1.72 -2.68
CA LYS A 302 -19.50 2.24 -2.01
C LYS A 302 -19.78 1.56 -0.67
N VAL A 303 -18.75 1.11 0.03
CA VAL A 303 -18.86 0.46 1.33
C VAL A 303 -18.60 1.50 2.42
N PRO A 304 -19.54 1.76 3.33
CA PRO A 304 -19.34 2.65 4.47
C PRO A 304 -18.27 2.08 5.40
N VAL A 305 -17.44 2.94 5.98
CA VAL A 305 -16.33 2.53 6.83
C VAL A 305 -16.58 2.79 8.31
N ILE A 306 -16.00 1.94 9.17
CA ILE A 306 -15.77 2.25 10.57
C ILE A 306 -14.26 2.44 10.76
N VAL A 307 -13.85 3.60 11.27
CA VAL A 307 -12.45 3.93 11.54
C VAL A 307 -12.29 4.38 12.99
N GLY A 308 -11.12 4.09 13.56
CA GLY A 308 -10.75 4.68 14.86
C GLY A 308 -10.51 6.20 14.76
N PRO A 309 -10.48 6.93 15.90
CA PRO A 309 -10.37 8.39 15.96
C PRO A 309 -8.95 8.91 15.66
N TYR A 310 -8.35 8.46 14.57
CA TYR A 310 -6.99 8.83 14.14
C TYR A 310 -7.03 9.85 13.00
N GLU A 311 -6.17 10.86 13.08
CA GLU A 311 -6.27 12.12 12.36
C GLU A 311 -6.47 11.97 10.83
N ALA A 312 -5.61 11.24 10.14
CA ALA A 312 -5.66 11.11 8.68
C ALA A 312 -6.98 10.48 8.18
N ARG A 313 -7.48 9.47 8.89
CA ARG A 313 -8.73 8.77 8.53
C ARG A 313 -9.95 9.55 8.95
N ARG A 314 -9.91 10.09 10.18
CA ARG A 314 -10.99 10.89 10.74
C ARG A 314 -11.34 12.06 9.83
N LYS A 315 -10.35 12.82 9.36
CA LYS A 315 -10.54 13.93 8.41
C LYS A 315 -11.31 13.53 7.16
N ILE A 316 -10.99 12.40 6.56
CA ILE A 316 -11.66 11.92 5.35
C ILE A 316 -13.10 11.50 5.66
N VAL A 317 -13.27 10.66 6.68
CA VAL A 317 -14.57 10.09 7.03
C VAL A 317 -15.56 11.18 7.45
N GLU A 318 -15.14 12.14 8.27
CA GLU A 318 -15.97 13.27 8.69
C GLU A 318 -16.26 14.25 7.54
N ARG A 319 -15.23 14.59 6.74
CA ARG A 319 -15.38 15.52 5.62
C ARG A 319 -16.39 15.04 4.57
N TYR A 320 -16.38 13.75 4.29
CA TYR A 320 -17.21 13.19 3.21
C TYR A 320 -18.43 12.41 3.73
N GLU A 321 -18.60 12.31 5.04
CA GLU A 321 -19.69 11.54 5.67
C GLU A 321 -19.80 10.11 5.08
N CYS A 322 -18.65 9.45 4.86
CA CYS A 322 -18.57 8.15 4.20
C CYS A 322 -18.46 6.97 5.19
N GLY A 323 -18.67 7.22 6.48
CA GLY A 323 -18.57 6.21 7.53
C GLY A 323 -18.74 6.81 8.92
N ILE A 324 -18.29 6.06 9.92
CA ILE A 324 -18.35 6.45 11.33
C ILE A 324 -16.93 6.41 11.93
N VAL A 325 -16.57 7.47 12.64
CA VAL A 325 -15.36 7.53 13.48
C VAL A 325 -15.74 7.09 14.87
N SER A 326 -15.25 5.95 15.33
CA SER A 326 -15.59 5.41 16.64
C SER A 326 -14.61 4.33 17.08
N ASP A 327 -14.48 4.17 18.39
CA ASP A 327 -13.90 3.03 19.10
C ASP A 327 -14.96 2.18 19.83
N ASP A 328 -16.24 2.61 19.81
CA ASP A 328 -17.37 1.80 20.20
C ASP A 328 -17.81 0.85 19.06
N TRP A 329 -17.18 -0.31 18.99
CA TRP A 329 -17.49 -1.31 17.99
C TRP A 329 -18.93 -1.82 18.05
N VAL A 330 -19.46 -2.09 19.25
CA VAL A 330 -20.79 -2.66 19.43
C VAL A 330 -21.88 -1.69 18.97
N GLY A 331 -21.87 -0.46 19.50
CA GLY A 331 -22.86 0.57 19.15
C GLY A 331 -22.81 0.91 17.65
N THR A 332 -21.61 1.03 17.11
CA THR A 332 -21.42 1.41 15.70
C THR A 332 -21.84 0.29 14.73
N LEU A 333 -21.45 -0.97 15.00
CA LEU A 333 -21.88 -2.12 14.21
C LEU A 333 -23.40 -2.31 14.30
N THR A 334 -23.99 -2.18 15.49
CA THR A 334 -25.45 -2.24 15.69
C THR A 334 -26.16 -1.17 14.86
N LYS A 335 -25.69 0.07 14.90
CA LYS A 335 -26.28 1.19 14.15
C LYS A 335 -26.25 0.93 12.65
N LEU A 336 -25.07 0.58 12.11
CA LEU A 336 -24.91 0.33 10.68
C LEU A 336 -25.61 -0.97 10.24
N SER A 337 -25.70 -2.01 11.05
CA SER A 337 -26.42 -3.24 10.69
C SER A 337 -27.91 -3.00 10.52
N ASN A 338 -28.50 -2.17 11.37
CA ASN A 338 -29.95 -1.91 11.38
C ASN A 338 -30.38 -0.83 10.38
N ASP A 339 -29.49 0.00 9.88
CA ASP A 339 -29.84 1.13 8.99
C ASP A 339 -29.25 0.98 7.59
N LYS A 340 -29.99 0.31 6.71
CA LYS A 340 -29.61 0.09 5.31
C LYS A 340 -29.50 1.41 4.52
N GLU A 341 -30.41 2.37 4.77
CA GLU A 341 -30.40 3.64 4.06
C GLU A 341 -29.18 4.48 4.46
N LEU A 342 -28.81 4.45 5.73
CA LEU A 342 -27.60 5.10 6.21
C LEU A 342 -26.35 4.50 5.54
N ARG A 343 -26.24 3.15 5.46
CA ARG A 343 -25.13 2.49 4.77
C ARG A 343 -25.06 2.93 3.30
N LYS A 344 -26.19 2.93 2.61
CA LYS A 344 -26.28 3.36 1.21
C LYS A 344 -25.83 4.81 1.03
N LYS A 345 -26.36 5.73 1.85
CA LYS A 345 -25.97 7.16 1.81
C LYS A 345 -24.47 7.35 2.02
N MET A 346 -23.90 6.71 3.05
CA MET A 346 -22.48 6.80 3.34
C MET A 346 -21.60 6.22 2.22
N GLY A 347 -22.01 5.08 1.65
CA GLY A 347 -21.31 4.46 0.53
C GLY A 347 -21.31 5.35 -0.72
N GLU A 348 -22.45 5.95 -1.06
CA GLU A 348 -22.57 6.88 -2.20
C GLU A 348 -21.73 8.14 -2.00
N ASN A 349 -21.72 8.69 -0.80
CA ASN A 349 -20.86 9.82 -0.43
C ASN A 349 -19.37 9.46 -0.61
N GLY A 350 -18.96 8.29 -0.11
CA GLY A 350 -17.60 7.78 -0.25
C GLY A 350 -17.20 7.66 -1.71
N PHE A 351 -18.04 7.04 -2.54
CA PHE A 351 -17.75 6.86 -3.96
C PHE A 351 -17.66 8.18 -4.74
N LYS A 352 -18.54 9.13 -4.42
CA LYS A 352 -18.45 10.48 -4.99
C LYS A 352 -17.13 11.14 -4.66
N ALA A 353 -16.72 11.09 -3.38
CA ALA A 353 -15.45 11.65 -2.93
C ALA A 353 -14.26 10.92 -3.57
N PHE A 354 -14.32 9.58 -3.70
CA PHE A 354 -13.31 8.79 -4.38
C PHE A 354 -13.10 9.25 -5.82
N LYS A 355 -14.16 9.34 -6.62
CA LYS A 355 -14.06 9.78 -8.01
C LYS A 355 -13.53 11.21 -8.16
N MET A 356 -13.87 12.10 -7.23
CA MET A 356 -13.50 13.52 -7.32
C MET A 356 -12.10 13.83 -6.81
N ASN A 357 -11.50 12.97 -5.94
CA ASN A 357 -10.27 13.34 -5.23
C ASN A 357 -9.22 12.21 -5.19
N TYR A 358 -9.62 10.95 -5.28
CA TYR A 358 -8.72 9.85 -4.91
C TYR A 358 -8.47 8.82 -6.01
N SER A 359 -9.34 8.71 -7.05
CA SER A 359 -9.18 7.69 -8.09
C SER A 359 -7.81 7.75 -8.77
N TRP A 360 -7.33 6.60 -9.25
CA TRP A 360 -6.04 6.54 -9.95
C TRP A 360 -6.00 7.45 -11.16
N ASP A 361 -7.12 7.62 -11.86
CA ASP A 361 -7.23 8.53 -13.01
C ASP A 361 -6.82 9.98 -12.70
N LEU A 362 -6.94 10.40 -11.45
CA LEU A 362 -6.48 11.71 -10.99
C LEU A 362 -5.01 11.66 -10.51
N GLN A 363 -4.61 10.58 -9.89
CA GLN A 363 -3.23 10.42 -9.42
C GLN A 363 -2.26 10.25 -10.60
N GLU A 364 -2.66 9.52 -11.64
CA GLU A 364 -1.91 9.37 -12.88
C GLU A 364 -1.54 10.73 -13.50
N LYS A 365 -2.49 11.66 -13.57
CA LYS A 365 -2.21 13.01 -14.09
C LYS A 365 -1.15 13.72 -13.28
N LYS A 366 -1.20 13.65 -11.96
CA LYS A 366 -0.18 14.25 -11.08
C LYS A 366 1.19 13.58 -11.27
N LEU A 367 1.20 12.24 -11.42
CA LEU A 367 2.44 11.51 -11.69
C LEU A 367 3.08 11.99 -12.99
N LEU A 368 2.30 12.05 -14.07
CA LEU A 368 2.80 12.49 -15.39
C LEU A 368 3.29 13.93 -15.36
N GLU A 369 2.56 14.84 -14.70
CA GLU A 369 2.97 16.23 -14.50
C GLU A 369 4.34 16.35 -13.78
N VAL A 370 4.60 15.51 -12.79
CA VAL A 370 5.92 15.48 -12.13
C VAL A 370 7.01 15.08 -13.11
N TYR A 371 6.78 14.06 -13.94
CA TYR A 371 7.76 13.62 -14.93
C TYR A 371 7.99 14.66 -16.03
N GLU A 372 6.94 15.29 -16.53
CA GLU A 372 7.02 16.37 -17.53
C GLU A 372 7.84 17.53 -17.01
N ASN A 373 7.51 18.04 -15.82
CA ASN A 373 8.25 19.15 -15.20
C ASN A 373 9.74 18.82 -15.00
N LEU A 374 10.07 17.60 -14.58
CA LEU A 374 11.48 17.21 -14.40
C LEU A 374 12.28 17.14 -15.71
N LEU A 375 11.62 16.82 -16.81
CA LEU A 375 12.28 16.66 -18.13
C LEU A 375 12.32 17.96 -18.93
N GLU A 376 11.39 18.89 -18.68
CA GLU A 376 11.38 20.22 -19.29
C GLU A 376 12.47 21.15 -18.71
N ASP A 377 12.84 20.96 -17.44
CA ASP A 377 13.90 21.70 -16.73
C ASP A 377 15.34 21.36 -17.19
N LYS A 378 15.55 20.76 -18.36
CA LYS A 378 16.90 20.72 -18.96
C LYS A 378 17.24 22.13 -19.43
N PRO A 379 18.35 22.71 -18.93
CA PRO A 379 18.84 23.95 -19.51
C PRO A 379 19.04 23.71 -21.01
N SER A 380 18.42 24.56 -21.84
CA SER A 380 18.67 24.59 -23.26
C SER A 380 20.18 24.61 -23.44
N GLU A 381 20.75 23.58 -24.08
CA GLU A 381 22.13 23.63 -24.52
C GLU A 381 22.27 24.93 -25.37
N GLU A 382 22.92 25.92 -24.79
CA GLU A 382 23.35 27.10 -25.53
C GLU A 382 24.27 26.61 -26.65
N MET A 383 23.77 26.77 -27.89
CA MET A 383 24.57 26.61 -29.10
C MET A 383 25.68 27.65 -29.16
#